data_202e2a84bb25eef97903d7942fc5316e
#
_entry.id   202e2a84bb25eef97903d7942fc5316e
#
_cell.length_a   1.000
_cell.length_b   1.000
_cell.length_c   1.000
_cell.angle_alpha   90.00
_cell.angle_beta   90.00
_cell.angle_gamma   90.00
#
_symmetry.space_group_name_H-M   'P 1'
#
loop_
_entity.id
_entity.type
_entity.pdbx_description
1 polymer ?
#
loop_
_entity_poly.entity_id
_entity_poly.type
_entity_poly.pdbx_seq_one_letter_code
_entity_poly.pdbx_strand_id
1 'polypeptide(L)'
;MNEPIRIVEINDANGNVIETGWLAAAEPVHRQLRAHLPADYAQKMQRVFGDGARMCVAVCDRRVIGVAVYRIHENTFDGVQMYVDDLVSDETRRSQGIGRALLDHLQRSARAAGCAKFNLDSGTQRQQAHRFYFREGMVVTSFHFAKPL
;
A
#
# COMPACT_ATOMS: atom_id res chain seq x y z
N MET A 1 -7.58 -17.58 -19.70
CA MET A 1 -6.40 -16.73 -19.40
C MET A 1 -6.82 -15.61 -18.49
N ASN A 2 -6.03 -15.36 -17.49
CA ASN A 2 -6.30 -14.21 -16.61
C ASN A 2 -5.89 -12.91 -17.30
N GLU A 3 -6.66 -11.85 -17.09
CA GLU A 3 -6.25 -10.52 -17.51
C GLU A 3 -4.92 -10.13 -16.83
N PRO A 4 -4.10 -9.27 -17.45
CA PRO A 4 -2.92 -8.75 -16.77
C PRO A 4 -3.32 -7.91 -15.56
N ILE A 5 -2.46 -7.90 -14.54
CA ILE A 5 -2.66 -7.08 -13.35
C ILE A 5 -2.59 -5.61 -13.74
N ARG A 6 -3.62 -4.86 -13.36
CA ARG A 6 -3.70 -3.41 -13.58
C ARG A 6 -3.72 -2.70 -12.24
N ILE A 7 -2.97 -1.61 -12.10
CA ILE A 7 -2.97 -0.80 -10.88
C ILE A 7 -3.86 0.42 -11.09
N VAL A 8 -4.74 0.67 -10.13
CA VAL A 8 -5.72 1.76 -10.16
C VAL A 8 -5.52 2.63 -8.92
N GLU A 9 -5.31 3.93 -9.13
CA GLU A 9 -5.25 4.91 -8.04
C GLU A 9 -6.68 5.20 -7.57
N ILE A 10 -6.88 5.21 -6.25
CA ILE A 10 -8.20 5.38 -5.62
C ILE A 10 -8.51 6.84 -5.34
N ASN A 11 -7.51 7.63 -4.96
CA ASN A 11 -7.69 9.04 -4.62
C ASN A 11 -6.62 9.92 -5.26
N ASP A 12 -6.88 11.21 -5.31
CA ASP A 12 -5.94 12.20 -5.82
C ASP A 12 -5.03 12.76 -4.71
N ALA A 13 -4.12 13.67 -5.08
CA ALA A 13 -3.16 14.28 -4.16
C ALA A 13 -3.83 15.18 -3.10
N ASN A 14 -5.06 15.60 -3.34
CA ASN A 14 -5.84 16.44 -2.40
C ASN A 14 -6.70 15.60 -1.45
N GLY A 15 -6.61 14.28 -1.53
CA GLY A 15 -7.37 13.37 -0.69
C GLY A 15 -8.78 13.04 -1.20
N ASN A 16 -9.13 13.50 -2.40
CA ASN A 16 -10.45 13.23 -2.98
C ASN A 16 -10.49 11.82 -3.58
N VAL A 17 -11.53 11.06 -3.24
CA VAL A 17 -11.74 9.73 -3.83
C VAL A 17 -12.21 9.91 -5.28
N ILE A 18 -11.50 9.26 -6.21
CA ILE A 18 -11.81 9.29 -7.64
C ILE A 18 -12.35 7.96 -8.16
N GLU A 19 -12.22 6.89 -7.37
CA GLU A 19 -12.65 5.53 -7.73
C GLU A 19 -13.42 4.89 -6.58
N THR A 20 -14.66 5.37 -6.36
CA THR A 20 -15.50 4.92 -5.23
C THR A 20 -15.81 3.42 -5.28
N GLY A 21 -16.06 2.88 -6.46
CA GLY A 21 -16.35 1.45 -6.64
C GLY A 21 -15.17 0.56 -6.29
N TRP A 22 -13.98 0.93 -6.71
CA TRP A 22 -12.77 0.18 -6.38
C TRP A 22 -12.37 0.33 -4.91
N LEU A 23 -12.65 1.49 -4.29
CA LEU A 23 -12.47 1.66 -2.86
C LEU A 23 -13.32 0.66 -2.08
N ALA A 24 -14.60 0.57 -2.40
CA ALA A 24 -15.51 -0.39 -1.76
C ALA A 24 -15.05 -1.84 -1.97
N ALA A 25 -14.63 -2.17 -3.19
CA ALA A 25 -14.15 -3.51 -3.53
C ALA A 25 -12.83 -3.88 -2.85
N ALA A 26 -12.05 -2.91 -2.40
CA ALA A 26 -10.77 -3.13 -1.72
C ALA A 26 -10.93 -3.63 -0.29
N GLU A 27 -12.05 -3.37 0.36
CA GLU A 27 -12.25 -3.64 1.79
C GLU A 27 -11.91 -5.08 2.20
N PRO A 28 -12.40 -6.14 1.53
CA PRO A 28 -12.09 -7.51 1.97
C PRO A 28 -10.59 -7.83 1.96
N VAL A 29 -9.87 -7.37 0.95
CA VAL A 29 -8.42 -7.60 0.85
C VAL A 29 -7.67 -6.75 1.88
N HIS A 30 -8.05 -5.50 2.05
CA HIS A 30 -7.43 -4.61 3.03
C HIS A 30 -7.58 -5.16 4.46
N ARG A 31 -8.74 -5.74 4.78
CA ARG A 31 -8.99 -6.35 6.10
C ARG A 31 -8.15 -7.60 6.36
N GLN A 32 -7.61 -8.25 5.35
CA GLN A 32 -6.66 -9.36 5.55
C GLN A 32 -5.39 -8.89 6.26
N LEU A 33 -4.97 -7.65 6.03
CA LEU A 33 -3.85 -7.04 6.75
C LEU A 33 -4.31 -6.29 8.01
N ARG A 34 -5.45 -5.60 7.93
CA ARG A 34 -5.97 -4.72 8.99
C ARG A 34 -7.36 -5.18 9.43
N ALA A 35 -7.42 -6.31 10.14
CA ALA A 35 -8.68 -6.93 10.55
C ALA A 35 -9.55 -6.03 11.45
N HIS A 36 -8.96 -5.08 12.15
CA HIS A 36 -9.62 -4.20 13.11
C HIS A 36 -10.13 -2.87 12.52
N LEU A 37 -10.08 -2.70 11.21
CA LEU A 37 -10.67 -1.52 10.56
C LEU A 37 -12.14 -1.35 10.97
N PRO A 38 -12.61 -0.11 11.21
CA PRO A 38 -14.01 0.14 11.59
C PRO A 38 -15.01 -0.38 10.58
N ALA A 39 -16.26 -0.60 11.02
CA ALA A 39 -17.32 -1.09 10.12
C ALA A 39 -17.57 -0.14 8.93
N ASP A 40 -17.54 1.17 9.17
CA ASP A 40 -17.61 2.16 8.09
C ASP A 40 -16.21 2.36 7.48
N TYR A 41 -15.87 1.45 6.58
CA TYR A 41 -14.57 1.43 5.89
C TYR A 41 -14.33 2.69 5.06
N ALA A 42 -15.32 3.10 4.26
CA ALA A 42 -15.19 4.27 3.38
C ALA A 42 -14.95 5.56 4.19
N GLN A 43 -15.66 5.76 5.28
CA GLN A 43 -15.48 6.91 6.15
C GLN A 43 -14.10 6.91 6.81
N LYS A 44 -13.64 5.74 7.26
CA LYS A 44 -12.28 5.59 7.80
C LYS A 44 -11.24 5.99 6.76
N MET A 45 -11.38 5.51 5.54
CA MET A 45 -10.42 5.80 4.48
C MET A 45 -10.44 7.28 4.08
N GLN A 46 -11.61 7.92 4.08
CA GLN A 46 -11.69 9.36 3.83
C GLN A 46 -10.89 10.17 4.88
N ARG A 47 -10.94 9.79 6.15
CA ARG A 47 -10.11 10.44 7.19
C ARG A 47 -8.63 10.23 6.94
N VAL A 48 -8.25 9.00 6.59
CA VAL A 48 -6.85 8.64 6.28
C VAL A 48 -6.35 9.44 5.07
N PHE A 49 -7.17 9.58 4.04
CA PHE A 49 -6.86 10.38 2.86
C PHE A 49 -6.78 11.88 3.18
N GLY A 50 -7.62 12.37 4.09
CA GLY A 50 -7.57 13.75 4.57
C GLY A 50 -6.26 14.09 5.29
N ASP A 51 -5.61 13.08 5.87
CA ASP A 51 -4.30 13.21 6.52
C ASP A 51 -3.12 12.98 5.55
N GLY A 52 -3.37 12.98 4.25
CA GLY A 52 -2.33 12.93 3.22
C GLY A 52 -2.02 11.56 2.64
N ALA A 53 -2.73 10.51 3.06
CA ALA A 53 -2.49 9.18 2.47
C ALA A 53 -3.06 9.07 1.06
N ARG A 54 -2.39 8.26 0.25
CA ARG A 54 -2.81 7.83 -1.09
C ARG A 54 -3.08 6.32 -1.05
N MET A 55 -3.90 5.86 -1.95
CA MET A 55 -4.21 4.43 -2.05
C MET A 55 -4.26 4.01 -3.51
N CYS A 56 -3.72 2.83 -3.80
CA CYS A 56 -3.92 2.16 -5.07
C CYS A 56 -4.28 0.69 -4.85
N VAL A 57 -4.90 0.10 -5.85
CA VAL A 57 -5.29 -1.31 -5.82
C VAL A 57 -4.78 -2.02 -7.07
N ALA A 58 -4.43 -3.29 -6.89
CA ALA A 58 -4.17 -4.20 -8.00
C ALA A 58 -5.49 -4.88 -8.39
N VAL A 59 -5.83 -4.84 -9.65
CA VAL A 59 -7.08 -5.36 -10.20
C VAL A 59 -6.77 -6.41 -11.28
N CYS A 60 -7.49 -7.50 -11.23
CA CYS A 60 -7.45 -8.56 -12.24
C CYS A 60 -8.82 -9.22 -12.30
N ASP A 61 -9.31 -9.52 -13.50
CA ASP A 61 -10.63 -10.16 -13.70
C ASP A 61 -11.76 -9.44 -12.93
N ARG A 62 -11.78 -8.10 -12.95
CA ARG A 62 -12.75 -7.24 -12.27
C ARG A 62 -12.77 -7.38 -10.75
N ARG A 63 -11.67 -7.85 -10.15
CA ARG A 63 -11.55 -8.01 -8.69
C ARG A 63 -10.33 -7.27 -8.19
N VAL A 64 -10.45 -6.72 -7.01
CA VAL A 64 -9.28 -6.23 -6.25
C VAL A 64 -8.55 -7.44 -5.69
N ILE A 65 -7.26 -7.54 -6.02
CA ILE A 65 -6.40 -8.65 -5.61
C ILE A 65 -5.19 -8.17 -4.80
N GLY A 66 -5.07 -6.86 -4.62
CA GLY A 66 -4.03 -6.27 -3.78
C GLY A 66 -4.35 -4.83 -3.45
N VAL A 67 -3.80 -4.36 -2.33
CA VAL A 67 -4.02 -3.00 -1.82
C VAL A 67 -2.70 -2.43 -1.34
N ALA A 68 -2.46 -1.15 -1.65
CA ALA A 68 -1.37 -0.38 -1.05
C ALA A 68 -1.90 0.97 -0.57
N VAL A 69 -1.47 1.38 0.63
CA VAL A 69 -1.68 2.73 1.17
C VAL A 69 -0.32 3.35 1.42
N TYR A 70 -0.11 4.55 0.94
CA TYR A 70 1.20 5.18 0.97
C TYR A 70 1.10 6.69 1.16
N ARG A 71 2.22 7.30 1.55
CA ARG A 71 2.35 8.76 1.70
C ARG A 71 3.60 9.24 1.00
N ILE A 72 3.54 10.45 0.46
CA ILE A 72 4.73 11.15 -0.04
C ILE A 72 4.87 12.38 0.84
N HIS A 73 5.98 12.47 1.56
CA HIS A 73 6.26 13.62 2.43
C HIS A 73 7.76 13.83 2.61
N GLU A 74 8.13 15.00 3.07
CA GLU A 74 9.51 15.35 3.37
C GLU A 74 9.77 15.18 4.87
N ASN A 75 10.92 14.60 5.22
CA ASN A 75 11.42 14.59 6.58
C ASN A 75 12.89 15.08 6.64
N THR A 76 13.41 15.21 7.84
CA THR A 76 14.76 15.76 8.05
C THR A 76 15.87 14.74 7.78
N PHE A 77 15.55 13.46 7.65
CA PHE A 77 16.53 12.39 7.46
C PHE A 77 16.65 11.97 5.99
N ASP A 78 15.53 11.61 5.37
CA ASP A 78 15.50 11.07 4.01
C ASP A 78 15.27 12.14 2.93
N GLY A 79 14.86 13.34 3.31
CA GLY A 79 14.33 14.31 2.37
C GLY A 79 12.92 13.93 1.94
N VAL A 80 12.61 14.06 0.64
CA VAL A 80 11.32 13.62 0.10
C VAL A 80 11.33 12.11 -0.01
N GLN A 81 10.34 11.48 0.60
CA GLN A 81 10.23 10.01 0.62
C GLN A 81 8.82 9.54 0.28
N MET A 82 8.71 8.33 -0.22
CA MET A 82 7.46 7.58 -0.18
C MET A 82 7.52 6.60 0.99
N TYR A 83 6.50 6.64 1.84
CA TYR A 83 6.33 5.70 2.94
C TYR A 83 5.08 4.86 2.68
N VAL A 84 5.25 3.55 2.63
CA VAL A 84 4.14 2.61 2.41
C VAL A 84 3.61 2.16 3.76
N ASP A 85 2.40 2.59 4.10
CA ASP A 85 1.73 2.22 5.35
C ASP A 85 1.18 0.79 5.30
N ASP A 86 0.57 0.42 4.17
CA ASP A 86 -0.07 -0.87 3.97
C ASP A 86 0.31 -1.44 2.59
N LEU A 87 0.66 -2.72 2.57
CA LEU A 87 0.87 -3.48 1.34
C LEU A 87 0.38 -4.89 1.57
N VAL A 88 -0.65 -5.31 0.83
CA VAL A 88 -1.25 -6.63 1.00
C VAL A 88 -1.70 -7.21 -0.34
N SER A 89 -1.43 -8.50 -0.53
CA SER A 89 -1.96 -9.30 -1.63
C SER A 89 -3.07 -10.20 -1.10
N ASP A 90 -4.11 -10.42 -1.90
CA ASP A 90 -5.17 -11.38 -1.57
C ASP A 90 -4.55 -12.74 -1.26
N GLU A 91 -4.84 -13.28 -0.09
CA GLU A 91 -4.28 -14.56 0.39
C GLU A 91 -4.63 -15.74 -0.51
N THR A 92 -5.77 -15.65 -1.23
CA THR A 92 -6.19 -16.70 -2.18
C THR A 92 -5.41 -16.65 -3.49
N ARG A 93 -4.60 -15.62 -3.71
CA ARG A 93 -3.87 -15.39 -4.95
C ARG A 93 -2.39 -15.11 -4.74
N ARG A 94 -1.80 -15.64 -3.68
CA ARG A 94 -0.37 -15.49 -3.39
C ARG A 94 0.49 -16.08 -4.51
N SER A 95 1.72 -15.57 -4.64
CA SER A 95 2.72 -16.01 -5.63
C SER A 95 2.31 -15.78 -7.08
N GLN A 96 1.41 -14.83 -7.34
CA GLN A 96 0.99 -14.43 -8.69
C GLN A 96 1.58 -13.07 -9.12
N GLY A 97 2.59 -12.57 -8.40
CA GLY A 97 3.26 -11.31 -8.75
C GLY A 97 2.50 -10.05 -8.35
N ILE A 98 1.48 -10.15 -7.50
CA ILE A 98 0.64 -9.00 -7.10
C ILE A 98 1.46 -7.98 -6.29
N GLY A 99 2.18 -8.45 -5.27
CA GLY A 99 3.03 -7.59 -4.46
C GLY A 99 4.09 -6.88 -5.29
N ARG A 100 4.70 -7.58 -6.23
CA ARG A 100 5.69 -7.00 -7.14
C ARG A 100 5.07 -5.94 -8.05
N ALA A 101 3.88 -6.20 -8.61
CA ALA A 101 3.20 -5.24 -9.46
C ALA A 101 2.88 -3.93 -8.69
N LEU A 102 2.40 -4.05 -7.44
CA LEU A 102 2.17 -2.91 -6.57
C LEU A 102 3.47 -2.17 -6.26
N LEU A 103 4.50 -2.90 -5.85
CA LEU A 103 5.79 -2.32 -5.48
C LEU A 103 6.45 -1.59 -6.66
N ASP A 104 6.43 -2.19 -7.85
CA ASP A 104 6.98 -1.57 -9.07
C ASP A 104 6.23 -0.28 -9.42
N HIS A 105 4.89 -0.29 -9.33
CA HIS A 105 4.07 0.90 -9.55
C HIS A 105 4.41 2.01 -8.55
N LEU A 106 4.50 1.68 -7.26
CA LEU A 106 4.81 2.63 -6.21
C LEU A 106 6.20 3.22 -6.38
N GLN A 107 7.19 2.41 -6.72
CA GLN A 107 8.55 2.89 -6.94
C GLN A 107 8.63 3.83 -8.15
N ARG A 108 7.93 3.54 -9.24
CA ARG A 108 7.84 4.45 -10.38
C ARG A 108 7.20 5.77 -9.99
N SER A 109 6.11 5.72 -9.22
CA SER A 109 5.42 6.92 -8.72
C SER A 109 6.31 7.73 -7.80
N ALA A 110 7.08 7.07 -6.93
CA ALA A 110 8.02 7.72 -6.02
C ALA A 110 9.11 8.46 -6.79
N ARG A 111 9.69 7.81 -7.81
CA ARG A 111 10.71 8.46 -8.67
C ARG A 111 10.14 9.66 -9.42
N ALA A 112 8.94 9.52 -9.97
CA ALA A 112 8.26 10.61 -10.68
C ALA A 112 7.96 11.80 -9.75
N ALA A 113 7.71 11.55 -8.47
CA ALA A 113 7.46 12.58 -7.46
C ALA A 113 8.75 13.17 -6.86
N GLY A 114 9.93 12.73 -7.30
CA GLY A 114 11.21 13.22 -6.79
C GLY A 114 11.63 12.65 -5.45
N CYS A 115 11.08 11.51 -5.04
CA CYS A 115 11.45 10.86 -3.79
C CYS A 115 12.89 10.33 -3.85
N ALA A 116 13.65 10.57 -2.78
CA ALA A 116 15.00 10.04 -2.60
C ALA A 116 15.00 8.66 -1.95
N LYS A 117 13.92 8.33 -1.22
CA LYS A 117 13.79 7.06 -0.49
C LYS A 117 12.40 6.46 -0.66
N PHE A 118 12.37 5.14 -0.60
CA PHE A 118 11.16 4.32 -0.59
C PHE A 118 11.22 3.45 0.65
N ASN A 119 10.32 3.69 1.61
CA ASN A 119 10.37 3.11 2.94
C ASN A 119 9.06 2.41 3.29
N LEU A 120 9.14 1.39 4.12
CA LEU A 120 8.00 0.74 4.76
C LEU A 120 8.43 0.10 6.08
N ASP A 121 7.43 -0.17 6.94
CA ASP A 121 7.61 -1.02 8.11
C ASP A 121 6.90 -2.35 7.86
N SER A 122 7.45 -3.41 8.45
CA SER A 122 6.83 -4.74 8.44
C SER A 122 6.96 -5.36 9.82
N GLY A 123 5.86 -5.92 10.33
CA GLY A 123 5.90 -6.61 11.62
C GLY A 123 6.91 -7.75 11.62
N THR A 124 7.61 -7.91 12.75
CA THR A 124 8.69 -8.89 12.88
C THR A 124 8.23 -10.33 12.65
N GLN A 125 6.94 -10.62 12.86
CA GLN A 125 6.33 -11.94 12.67
C GLN A 125 6.04 -12.28 11.20
N ARG A 126 6.07 -11.28 10.29
CA ARG A 126 5.69 -11.46 8.87
C ARG A 126 6.88 -11.93 8.03
N GLN A 127 7.38 -13.12 8.31
CA GLN A 127 8.59 -13.65 7.70
C GLN A 127 8.53 -13.79 6.17
N GLN A 128 7.38 -14.17 5.62
CA GLN A 128 7.22 -14.27 4.16
C GLN A 128 7.26 -12.91 3.48
N ALA A 129 6.67 -11.89 4.11
CA ALA A 129 6.77 -10.52 3.63
C ALA A 129 8.22 -10.04 3.63
N HIS A 130 8.99 -10.35 4.69
CA HIS A 130 10.40 -10.00 4.76
C HIS A 130 11.21 -10.63 3.63
N ARG A 131 10.98 -11.91 3.32
CA ARG A 131 11.64 -12.58 2.18
C ARG A 131 11.33 -11.87 0.87
N PHE A 132 10.08 -11.46 0.68
CA PHE A 132 9.67 -10.70 -0.49
C PHE A 132 10.43 -9.37 -0.57
N TYR A 133 10.49 -8.59 0.50
CA TYR A 133 11.20 -7.29 0.51
C TYR A 133 12.69 -7.46 0.24
N PHE A 134 13.34 -8.47 0.82
CA PHE A 134 14.76 -8.76 0.53
C PHE A 134 14.97 -9.12 -0.94
N ARG A 135 14.09 -9.91 -1.55
CA ARG A 135 14.18 -10.23 -2.97
C ARG A 135 14.01 -9.00 -3.86
N GLU A 136 13.21 -8.04 -3.41
CA GLU A 136 13.01 -6.78 -4.14
C GLU A 136 14.12 -5.75 -3.86
N GLY A 137 15.18 -6.13 -3.16
CA GLY A 137 16.36 -5.29 -2.94
C GLY A 137 16.26 -4.35 -1.75
N MET A 138 15.26 -4.50 -0.88
CA MET A 138 15.13 -3.72 0.35
C MET A 138 15.96 -4.32 1.47
N VAL A 139 16.39 -3.48 2.40
CA VAL A 139 17.14 -3.89 3.59
C VAL A 139 16.53 -3.26 4.83
N VAL A 140 16.75 -3.89 5.99
CA VAL A 140 16.33 -3.34 7.28
C VAL A 140 17.32 -2.26 7.68
N THR A 141 16.83 -1.03 7.88
CA THR A 141 17.67 0.13 8.23
C THR A 141 17.40 0.67 9.62
N SER A 142 16.26 0.32 10.23
CA SER A 142 15.90 0.82 11.57
C SER A 142 14.92 -0.14 12.24
N PHE A 143 14.72 0.06 13.54
CA PHE A 143 13.71 -0.65 14.32
C PHE A 143 12.57 0.31 14.65
N HIS A 144 11.34 -0.18 14.50
CA HIS A 144 10.14 0.55 14.87
C HIS A 144 9.85 0.35 16.36
N PHE A 145 9.79 1.44 17.12
CA PHE A 145 9.41 1.41 18.54
C PHE A 145 7.99 1.95 18.69
N ALA A 146 7.11 1.20 19.37
CA ALA A 146 5.72 1.58 19.58
C ALA A 146 5.36 1.49 21.05
N LYS A 147 4.47 2.39 21.51
CA LYS A 147 3.94 2.40 22.87
C LYS A 147 2.47 2.78 22.82
N PRO A 148 1.56 1.96 23.35
CA PRO A 148 0.16 2.35 23.49
C PRO A 148 0.01 3.55 24.41
N LEU A 149 -0.97 4.42 24.11
CA LEU A 149 -1.27 5.60 24.90
C LEU A 149 -2.69 5.52 25.47
#